data_67f6099a70995025a52c117522cc27e6
#
_entry.id   67f6099a70995025a52c117522cc27e6
#
_cell.length_a   1.000
_cell.length_b   1.000
_cell.length_c   1.000
_cell.angle_alpha   90.00
_cell.angle_beta   90.00
_cell.angle_gamma   90.00
#
_symmetry.space_group_name_H-M   'P 1'
#
loop_
_entity.id
_entity.type
_entity.pdbx_description
1 polymer ?
#
loop_
_entity_poly.entity_id
_entity_poly.type
_entity_poly.pdbx_seq_one_letter_code
_entity_poly.pdbx_strand_id
1 'polypeptide(L)'
;MEEFGFTEAGEKFSFVGREYLLQPYADEHPYQVHKKCTQVGITTKAIFSALFSCINLYPKGVLYLFPTEKDVRDFSRTRVNPIINYNPEISQWVNDADTMGLKQIKKSFLYLRGTKSRSGAKSIPADKLIADELDEMDLFIYEMARKRLSDSTFKHIELLSNPSLPDFAIDKEFQASDQQHYLLKCPHCGQYNDVNETFPDCLVERAKDDVILACFKCRKELDKSNGKWVAKYPSNKDVRGYQYTQLWAKNVTPLEILKEYRKAKAEGKLQNFYNLTLGLAYVSAKDRLTVEQVLSLRDEEFPENFFQIDGNLYMGIDQGKDLHIVFKKRCKGKILTYPVVEVDFKELDKYMKYVTRCVIDALPETRNAKAFAERFAGIVYLNYYNEHQKDSYKWDDERMIVQENRTESMDASHCLINEGDVVLPFTDSAIEYAQHCHNTAKKLYEDEETGSKRYVWVKLGPDHYRHADNYANIAMSDSANMPRGSYF
;
A
#
# COMPACT_ATOMS: atom_id res chain seq x y z
N MET A 1 -3.84 32.98 8.72
CA MET A 1 -4.50 32.40 7.53
C MET A 1 -5.89 33.00 7.30
N GLU A 2 -6.83 32.96 8.26
CA GLU A 2 -8.20 33.50 8.07
C GLU A 2 -8.26 35.01 7.81
N GLU A 3 -7.28 35.76 8.26
CA GLU A 3 -7.28 37.22 8.09
C GLU A 3 -6.89 37.63 6.67
N PHE A 4 -5.88 37.00 6.07
CA PHE A 4 -5.27 37.43 4.83
C PHE A 4 -5.19 36.34 3.73
N GLY A 5 -5.49 35.06 4.06
CA GLY A 5 -5.25 33.94 3.16
C GLY A 5 -6.38 33.66 2.17
N PHE A 6 -6.02 33.36 0.92
CA PHE A 6 -6.93 32.88 -0.12
C PHE A 6 -6.51 31.48 -0.58
N THR A 7 -7.50 30.64 -0.84
CA THR A 7 -7.31 29.28 -1.38
C THR A 7 -6.90 29.31 -2.86
N GLU A 8 -6.59 28.16 -3.42
CA GLU A 8 -6.33 27.99 -4.86
C GLU A 8 -7.50 28.38 -5.77
N ALA A 9 -8.73 28.40 -5.22
CA ALA A 9 -9.92 28.86 -5.95
C ALA A 9 -10.15 30.37 -5.85
N GLY A 10 -9.27 31.12 -5.15
CA GLY A 10 -9.43 32.55 -4.91
C GLY A 10 -10.49 32.88 -3.85
N GLU A 11 -10.95 31.88 -3.11
CA GLU A 11 -11.88 32.06 -1.99
C GLU A 11 -11.11 32.42 -0.71
N LYS A 12 -11.70 33.28 0.12
CA LYS A 12 -11.10 33.61 1.43
C LYS A 12 -11.01 32.32 2.27
N PHE A 13 -9.83 32.09 2.83
CA PHE A 13 -9.59 30.93 3.69
C PHE A 13 -10.41 31.04 4.99
N SER A 14 -11.05 29.95 5.41
CA SER A 14 -11.81 29.86 6.65
C SER A 14 -11.77 28.47 7.27
N PHE A 15 -11.67 28.40 8.59
CA PHE A 15 -11.81 27.19 9.37
C PHE A 15 -13.28 26.86 9.72
N VAL A 16 -14.24 27.73 9.42
CA VAL A 16 -15.66 27.49 9.72
C VAL A 16 -16.18 26.25 9.00
N GLY A 17 -16.62 25.26 9.76
CA GLY A 17 -17.01 23.93 9.31
C GLY A 17 -15.83 23.03 8.92
N ARG A 18 -14.60 23.45 9.25
CA ARG A 18 -13.35 22.69 9.10
C ARG A 18 -12.49 22.85 10.35
N GLU A 19 -13.11 22.86 11.51
CA GLU A 19 -12.48 23.09 12.82
C GLU A 19 -11.40 22.05 13.11
N TYR A 20 -11.51 20.86 12.53
CA TYR A 20 -10.50 19.81 12.58
C TYR A 20 -9.14 20.21 11.96
N LEU A 21 -9.08 21.28 11.16
CA LEU A 21 -7.84 21.81 10.61
C LEU A 21 -7.08 22.74 11.57
N LEU A 22 -7.72 23.29 12.60
CA LEU A 22 -7.11 24.26 13.50
C LEU A 22 -5.81 23.72 14.13
N GLN A 23 -5.87 22.56 14.75
CA GLN A 23 -4.68 21.98 15.38
C GLN A 23 -3.60 21.57 14.35
N PRO A 24 -3.88 20.88 13.22
CA PRO A 24 -2.88 20.57 12.21
C PRO A 24 -2.18 21.80 11.59
N TYR A 25 -2.87 22.93 11.48
CA TYR A 25 -2.25 24.19 11.03
C TYR A 25 -1.36 24.84 12.07
N ALA A 26 -1.64 24.64 13.35
CA ALA A 26 -0.85 25.18 14.46
C ALA A 26 0.26 24.24 14.93
N ASP A 27 0.28 23.00 14.46
CA ASP A 27 1.23 21.99 14.91
C ASP A 27 2.59 22.17 14.21
N GLU A 28 3.63 22.39 15.02
CA GLU A 28 5.03 22.57 14.58
C GLU A 28 5.87 21.29 14.74
N HIS A 29 5.21 20.14 14.97
CA HIS A 29 5.95 18.88 15.15
C HIS A 29 6.82 18.57 13.91
N PRO A 30 8.11 18.22 14.09
CA PRO A 30 9.04 18.05 12.97
C PRO A 30 8.71 16.88 12.06
N TYR A 31 7.97 15.89 12.55
CA TYR A 31 7.54 14.76 11.74
C TYR A 31 6.02 14.60 11.83
N GLN A 32 5.31 14.96 10.74
CA GLN A 32 3.86 14.91 10.67
C GLN A 32 3.42 13.90 9.60
N VAL A 33 2.41 13.10 9.93
CA VAL A 33 1.77 12.11 9.05
C VAL A 33 0.29 12.40 8.97
N HIS A 34 -0.23 12.67 7.77
CA HIS A 34 -1.63 12.96 7.52
C HIS A 34 -2.26 11.82 6.70
N LYS A 35 -2.78 10.80 7.38
CA LYS A 35 -3.59 9.74 6.77
C LYS A 35 -4.97 10.31 6.48
N LYS A 36 -5.22 10.67 5.21
CA LYS A 36 -6.38 11.47 4.82
C LYS A 36 -7.37 10.72 3.93
N CYS A 37 -8.64 11.08 4.03
CA CYS A 37 -9.62 10.89 2.97
C CYS A 37 -9.50 12.01 1.93
N THR A 38 -10.29 11.93 0.85
CA THR A 38 -10.31 12.98 -0.18
C THR A 38 -10.99 14.27 0.34
N GLN A 39 -10.60 15.44 -0.22
CA GLN A 39 -11.31 16.71 -0.07
C GLN A 39 -11.39 17.31 1.37
N VAL A 40 -10.43 17.00 2.23
CA VAL A 40 -10.37 17.51 3.62
C VAL A 40 -9.43 18.71 3.83
N GLY A 41 -8.83 19.23 2.75
CA GLY A 41 -8.03 20.49 2.79
C GLY A 41 -6.57 20.32 3.24
N ILE A 42 -6.08 19.11 3.42
CA ILE A 42 -4.70 18.85 3.90
C ILE A 42 -3.64 19.17 2.84
N THR A 43 -3.90 18.93 1.57
CA THR A 43 -3.00 19.34 0.48
C THR A 43 -2.83 20.87 0.44
N THR A 44 -3.91 21.64 0.62
CA THR A 44 -3.85 23.10 0.75
C THR A 44 -3.02 23.53 1.96
N LYS A 45 -3.17 22.85 3.12
CA LYS A 45 -2.32 23.04 4.31
C LYS A 45 -0.84 22.80 4.00
N ALA A 46 -0.52 21.73 3.28
CA ALA A 46 0.86 21.40 2.93
C ALA A 46 1.50 22.45 2.00
N ILE A 47 0.73 23.02 1.04
CA ILE A 47 1.22 24.13 0.20
C ILE A 47 1.53 25.36 1.04
N PHE A 48 0.62 25.80 1.90
CA PHE A 48 0.88 26.94 2.79
C PHE A 48 2.05 26.68 3.73
N SER A 49 2.17 25.46 4.26
CA SER A 49 3.31 25.03 5.09
C SER A 49 4.64 25.11 4.32
N ALA A 50 4.66 24.68 3.05
CA ALA A 50 5.85 24.77 2.19
C ALA A 50 6.25 26.23 1.93
N LEU A 51 5.29 27.08 1.53
CA LEU A 51 5.53 28.49 1.21
C LEU A 51 5.98 29.26 2.46
N PHE A 52 5.30 29.08 3.60
CA PHE A 52 5.69 29.68 4.86
C PHE A 52 7.11 29.28 5.29
N SER A 53 7.45 28.00 5.13
CA SER A 53 8.76 27.45 5.46
C SER A 53 9.87 28.07 4.60
N CYS A 54 9.65 28.24 3.30
CA CYS A 54 10.58 28.91 2.40
C CYS A 54 10.74 30.41 2.74
N ILE A 55 9.66 31.09 3.14
CA ILE A 55 9.70 32.53 3.46
C ILE A 55 10.43 32.79 4.78
N ASN A 56 10.24 31.95 5.81
CA ASN A 56 10.59 32.29 7.18
C ASN A 56 11.61 31.40 7.85
N LEU A 57 11.80 30.13 7.41
CA LEU A 57 12.49 29.13 8.22
C LEU A 57 13.72 28.49 7.53
N TYR A 58 13.59 28.02 6.29
CA TYR A 58 14.52 27.03 5.73
C TYR A 58 15.43 27.59 4.63
N PRO A 59 16.73 27.78 4.91
CA PRO A 59 17.67 28.32 3.91
C PRO A 59 17.94 27.34 2.75
N LYS A 60 17.94 26.02 2.99
CA LYS A 60 18.12 25.00 1.93
C LYS A 60 16.82 24.72 1.17
N GLY A 61 15.67 25.12 1.73
CA GLY A 61 14.38 25.02 1.08
C GLY A 61 13.58 23.77 1.41
N VAL A 62 12.53 23.58 0.63
CA VAL A 62 11.54 22.51 0.77
C VAL A 62 11.56 21.62 -0.47
N LEU A 63 11.70 20.32 -0.29
CA LEU A 63 11.50 19.31 -1.33
C LEU A 63 10.09 18.74 -1.20
N TYR A 64 9.24 19.02 -2.21
CA TYR A 64 7.87 18.55 -2.29
C TYR A 64 7.78 17.45 -3.36
N LEU A 65 7.43 16.24 -2.96
CA LEU A 65 7.39 15.06 -3.81
C LEU A 65 5.97 14.69 -4.24
N PHE A 66 5.89 14.17 -5.46
CA PHE A 66 4.67 13.64 -6.09
C PHE A 66 4.95 12.26 -6.71
N PRO A 67 3.91 11.48 -7.04
CA PRO A 67 4.10 10.21 -7.76
C PRO A 67 4.82 10.41 -9.10
N THR A 68 4.39 11.39 -9.93
CA THR A 68 4.89 11.58 -11.31
C THR A 68 5.29 13.01 -11.61
N GLU A 69 6.08 13.22 -12.68
CA GLU A 69 6.38 14.55 -13.20
C GLU A 69 5.16 15.23 -13.87
N LYS A 70 4.16 14.47 -14.29
CA LYS A 70 2.89 15.01 -14.75
C LYS A 70 2.15 15.66 -13.59
N ASP A 71 2.07 14.99 -12.46
CA ASP A 71 1.46 15.55 -11.25
C ASP A 71 2.15 16.82 -10.79
N VAL A 72 3.48 16.88 -10.86
CA VAL A 72 4.26 18.11 -10.57
C VAL A 72 3.77 19.28 -11.41
N ARG A 73 3.63 19.08 -12.74
CA ARG A 73 3.21 20.17 -13.66
C ARG A 73 1.78 20.63 -13.38
N ASP A 74 0.88 19.67 -13.22
CA ASP A 74 -0.53 19.96 -12.99
C ASP A 74 -0.73 20.64 -11.63
N PHE A 75 -0.08 20.13 -10.58
CA PHE A 75 -0.12 20.70 -9.24
C PHE A 75 0.47 22.11 -9.16
N SER A 76 1.64 22.33 -9.78
CA SER A 76 2.26 23.66 -9.84
C SER A 76 1.31 24.67 -10.49
N ARG A 77 0.72 24.30 -11.64
CA ARG A 77 -0.17 25.19 -12.41
C ARG A 77 -1.51 25.43 -11.73
N THR A 78 -2.15 24.39 -11.17
CA THR A 78 -3.54 24.46 -10.73
C THR A 78 -3.69 24.73 -9.22
N ARG A 79 -2.62 24.56 -8.45
CA ARG A 79 -2.66 24.71 -7.00
C ARG A 79 -1.67 25.74 -6.47
N VAL A 80 -0.36 25.53 -6.72
CA VAL A 80 0.68 26.38 -6.14
C VAL A 80 0.64 27.81 -6.71
N ASN A 81 0.61 27.94 -8.06
CA ASN A 81 0.57 29.25 -8.70
C ASN A 81 -0.67 30.07 -8.33
N PRO A 82 -1.90 29.51 -8.34
CA PRO A 82 -3.07 30.25 -7.87
C PRO A 82 -2.96 30.73 -6.42
N ILE A 83 -2.48 29.87 -5.49
CA ILE A 83 -2.26 30.29 -4.11
C ILE A 83 -1.25 31.44 -4.04
N ILE A 84 -0.15 31.40 -4.78
CA ILE A 84 0.82 32.50 -4.81
C ILE A 84 0.15 33.78 -5.35
N ASN A 85 -0.55 33.68 -6.48
CA ASN A 85 -1.13 34.84 -7.17
C ASN A 85 -2.26 35.52 -6.38
N TYR A 86 -3.09 34.74 -5.68
CA TYR A 86 -4.18 35.29 -4.88
C TYR A 86 -3.73 35.81 -3.51
N ASN A 87 -2.49 35.55 -3.10
CA ASN A 87 -1.95 35.99 -1.79
C ASN A 87 -0.77 36.97 -1.98
N PRO A 88 -1.03 38.30 -2.01
CA PRO A 88 0.00 39.32 -2.16
C PRO A 88 1.14 39.22 -1.13
N GLU A 89 0.79 38.83 0.11
CA GLU A 89 1.73 38.60 1.20
C GLU A 89 2.74 37.46 0.90
N ILE A 90 2.42 36.57 -0.04
CA ILE A 90 3.30 35.50 -0.52
C ILE A 90 3.98 35.92 -1.81
N SER A 91 3.21 36.42 -2.78
CA SER A 91 3.70 36.71 -4.14
C SER A 91 4.85 37.72 -4.17
N GLN A 92 4.87 38.71 -3.27
CA GLN A 92 5.97 39.67 -3.14
C GLN A 92 7.35 39.04 -2.86
N TRP A 93 7.39 37.79 -2.40
CA TRP A 93 8.61 37.08 -2.09
C TRP A 93 9.05 36.07 -3.15
N VAL A 94 8.23 35.84 -4.19
CA VAL A 94 8.53 34.89 -5.28
C VAL A 94 9.31 35.63 -6.38
N ASN A 95 10.46 35.11 -6.73
CA ASN A 95 11.35 35.69 -7.73
C ASN A 95 11.02 35.18 -9.16
N ASP A 96 11.55 35.85 -10.19
CA ASP A 96 11.31 35.53 -11.60
C ASP A 96 11.82 34.12 -12.06
N ALA A 97 12.65 33.45 -11.25
CA ALA A 97 13.05 32.07 -11.50
C ALA A 97 11.92 31.07 -11.12
N ASP A 98 10.76 31.26 -11.74
CA ASP A 98 9.58 30.43 -11.53
C ASP A 98 9.40 29.45 -12.70
N THR A 99 9.72 28.18 -12.43
CA THR A 99 9.41 27.08 -13.34
C THR A 99 8.39 26.13 -12.69
N MET A 100 7.82 25.21 -13.46
CA MET A 100 6.86 24.25 -12.92
C MET A 100 7.45 23.35 -11.83
N GLY A 101 8.74 23.06 -11.89
CA GLY A 101 9.42 22.19 -10.92
C GLY A 101 10.29 22.92 -9.89
N LEU A 102 10.40 24.24 -9.97
CA LEU A 102 11.28 25.01 -9.06
C LEU A 102 10.73 26.44 -8.91
N LYS A 103 10.59 26.87 -7.67
CA LYS A 103 10.25 28.26 -7.32
C LYS A 103 11.28 28.81 -6.37
N GLN A 104 11.85 29.96 -6.68
CA GLN A 104 12.70 30.70 -5.76
C GLN A 104 11.84 31.64 -4.92
N ILE A 105 11.93 31.51 -3.60
CA ILE A 105 11.16 32.28 -2.63
C ILE A 105 12.16 32.93 -1.67
N LYS A 106 12.32 34.23 -1.74
CA LYS A 106 13.43 34.97 -1.08
C LYS A 106 14.80 34.33 -1.44
N LYS A 107 15.49 33.78 -0.43
CA LYS A 107 16.79 33.07 -0.56
C LYS A 107 16.63 31.55 -0.56
N SER A 108 15.41 31.06 -0.44
CA SER A 108 15.07 29.64 -0.34
C SER A 108 14.48 29.12 -1.66
N PHE A 109 14.31 27.80 -1.75
CA PHE A 109 13.75 27.15 -2.93
C PHE A 109 12.64 26.16 -2.53
N LEU A 110 11.58 26.17 -3.32
CA LEU A 110 10.57 25.10 -3.31
C LEU A 110 10.80 24.22 -4.55
N TYR A 111 11.28 23.01 -4.31
CA TYR A 111 11.51 21.99 -5.33
C TYR A 111 10.29 21.08 -5.43
N LEU A 112 9.68 20.98 -6.60
CA LEU A 112 8.58 20.07 -6.91
C LEU A 112 9.12 18.94 -7.80
N ARG A 113 9.03 17.67 -7.37
CA ARG A 113 9.65 16.53 -8.08
C ARG A 113 8.76 15.30 -8.06
N GLY A 114 8.78 14.55 -9.17
CA GLY A 114 8.17 13.24 -9.27
C GLY A 114 9.11 12.11 -8.83
N THR A 115 8.56 11.01 -8.30
CA THR A 115 9.33 9.85 -7.81
C THR A 115 9.51 8.75 -8.85
N LYS A 116 8.81 8.74 -9.98
CA LYS A 116 9.05 7.76 -11.07
C LYS A 116 10.44 7.87 -11.73
N SER A 117 11.13 9.02 -11.57
CA SER A 117 12.47 9.25 -12.11
C SER A 117 13.52 9.37 -11.01
N ARG A 118 14.55 8.51 -11.06
CA ARG A 118 15.70 8.57 -10.12
C ARG A 118 16.46 9.91 -10.18
N SER A 119 16.37 10.64 -11.27
CA SER A 119 17.05 11.93 -11.45
C SER A 119 16.39 13.05 -10.64
N GLY A 120 15.08 13.00 -10.41
CA GLY A 120 14.32 14.06 -9.72
C GLY A 120 14.71 14.27 -8.26
N ALA A 121 15.09 13.22 -7.54
CA ALA A 121 15.44 13.28 -6.12
C ALA A 121 16.95 13.39 -5.84
N LYS A 122 17.81 13.39 -6.89
CA LYS A 122 19.27 13.44 -6.72
C LYS A 122 19.76 14.87 -6.48
N SER A 123 20.70 15.00 -5.52
CA SER A 123 21.50 16.23 -5.31
C SER A 123 20.73 17.50 -4.91
N ILE A 124 19.52 17.37 -4.36
CA ILE A 124 18.75 18.50 -3.84
C ILE A 124 18.94 18.57 -2.32
N PRO A 125 19.60 19.60 -1.78
CA PRO A 125 19.61 19.84 -0.34
C PRO A 125 18.25 20.38 0.08
N ALA A 126 17.71 19.90 1.20
CA ALA A 126 16.45 20.38 1.75
C ALA A 126 16.46 20.37 3.28
N ASP A 127 15.68 21.27 3.87
CA ASP A 127 15.45 21.32 5.32
C ASP A 127 14.10 20.70 5.68
N LYS A 128 13.18 20.65 4.71
CA LYS A 128 11.88 20.00 4.84
C LYS A 128 11.58 19.14 3.61
N LEU A 129 11.02 17.96 3.87
CA LEU A 129 10.44 17.06 2.87
C LEU A 129 8.93 17.02 3.04
N ILE A 130 8.18 17.21 1.96
CA ILE A 130 6.75 16.95 1.91
C ILE A 130 6.53 15.88 0.84
N ALA A 131 5.76 14.83 1.18
CA ALA A 131 5.38 13.78 0.23
C ALA A 131 3.84 13.72 0.14
N ASP A 132 3.28 14.11 -1.01
CA ASP A 132 1.83 14.11 -1.27
C ASP A 132 1.47 12.93 -2.16
N GLU A 133 0.47 12.15 -1.77
CA GLU A 133 0.06 10.86 -2.34
C GLU A 133 1.16 9.78 -2.21
N LEU A 134 1.70 9.62 -0.98
CA LEU A 134 2.77 8.67 -0.66
C LEU A 134 2.47 7.23 -1.10
N ASP A 135 1.22 6.80 -1.03
CA ASP A 135 0.79 5.45 -1.42
C ASP A 135 0.92 5.17 -2.93
N GLU A 136 1.06 6.21 -3.76
CA GLU A 136 1.22 6.12 -5.22
C GLU A 136 2.69 6.34 -5.66
N MET A 137 3.59 6.66 -4.71
CA MET A 137 5.01 6.93 -4.99
C MET A 137 5.83 5.65 -5.16
N ASP A 138 6.98 5.78 -5.84
CA ASP A 138 8.06 4.82 -5.72
C ASP A 138 8.72 4.99 -4.33
N LEU A 139 8.42 4.07 -3.41
CA LEU A 139 8.90 4.15 -2.03
C LEU A 139 10.43 4.06 -1.92
N PHE A 140 11.12 3.40 -2.86
CA PHE A 140 12.59 3.40 -2.89
C PHE A 140 13.15 4.80 -3.19
N ILE A 141 12.56 5.50 -4.15
CA ILE A 141 12.96 6.87 -4.48
C ILE A 141 12.59 7.84 -3.35
N TYR A 142 11.42 7.66 -2.72
CA TYR A 142 11.03 8.41 -1.52
C TYR A 142 12.07 8.26 -0.39
N GLU A 143 12.50 7.04 -0.08
CA GLU A 143 13.52 6.79 0.96
C GLU A 143 14.88 7.40 0.60
N MET A 144 15.26 7.39 -0.68
CA MET A 144 16.45 8.11 -1.15
C MET A 144 16.32 9.62 -0.96
N ALA A 145 15.16 10.19 -1.23
CA ALA A 145 14.89 11.62 -1.05
C ALA A 145 14.91 12.00 0.43
N ARG A 146 14.38 11.18 1.32
CA ARG A 146 14.41 11.36 2.78
C ARG A 146 15.84 11.53 3.32
N LYS A 147 16.80 10.83 2.74
CA LYS A 147 18.23 10.97 3.09
C LYS A 147 18.82 12.36 2.71
N ARG A 148 18.12 13.18 1.89
CA ARG A 148 18.57 14.55 1.57
C ARG A 148 18.47 15.52 2.76
N LEU A 149 17.70 15.14 3.78
CA LEU A 149 17.60 15.88 5.02
C LEU A 149 18.79 15.62 5.98
N SER A 150 19.69 14.69 5.69
CA SER A 150 20.74 14.26 6.64
C SER A 150 21.66 15.40 7.07
N ASP A 151 21.97 16.35 6.19
CA ASP A 151 22.79 17.54 6.44
C ASP A 151 21.97 18.77 6.90
N SER A 152 20.68 18.62 7.16
CA SER A 152 19.82 19.66 7.71
C SER A 152 19.83 19.62 9.23
N THR A 153 19.78 20.78 9.86
CA THR A 153 19.54 20.94 11.30
C THR A 153 18.06 20.83 11.67
N PHE A 154 17.16 21.02 10.69
CA PHE A 154 15.70 20.99 10.87
C PHE A 154 15.12 19.59 10.69
N LYS A 155 15.44 18.92 9.57
CA LYS A 155 14.99 17.56 9.22
C LYS A 155 13.48 17.36 9.31
N HIS A 156 12.68 18.35 8.86
CA HIS A 156 11.24 18.28 8.95
C HIS A 156 10.67 17.37 7.83
N ILE A 157 9.69 16.57 8.20
CA ILE A 157 8.99 15.63 7.29
C ILE A 157 7.49 15.83 7.44
N GLU A 158 6.79 15.93 6.33
CA GLU A 158 5.33 16.01 6.28
C GLU A 158 4.81 15.04 5.21
N LEU A 159 4.13 13.98 5.63
CA LEU A 159 3.60 12.94 4.76
C LEU A 159 2.09 13.05 4.68
N LEU A 160 1.55 12.98 3.47
CA LEU A 160 0.11 12.98 3.27
C LEU A 160 -0.28 12.02 2.14
N SER A 161 -1.31 11.21 2.37
CA SER A 161 -1.88 10.30 1.37
C SER A 161 -3.24 9.79 1.78
N ASN A 162 -4.04 9.39 0.80
CA ASN A 162 -5.09 8.43 1.00
C ASN A 162 -4.42 7.06 1.27
N PRO A 163 -4.82 6.33 2.33
CA PRO A 163 -4.27 5.00 2.56
C PRO A 163 -4.79 4.03 1.50
N SER A 164 -3.95 3.10 1.06
CA SER A 164 -4.36 2.04 0.13
C SER A 164 -4.58 0.70 0.85
N LEU A 165 -3.57 0.19 1.50
CA LEU A 165 -3.56 -1.12 2.15
C LEU A 165 -3.12 -0.98 3.61
N PRO A 166 -3.58 -1.86 4.52
CA PRO A 166 -3.07 -1.92 5.89
C PRO A 166 -1.56 -2.19 5.91
N ASP A 167 -0.85 -1.53 6.82
CA ASP A 167 0.61 -1.61 7.02
C ASP A 167 1.45 -1.20 5.80
N PHE A 168 0.88 -0.43 4.90
CA PHE A 168 1.57 0.05 3.70
C PHE A 168 1.66 1.58 3.69
N ALA A 169 2.78 2.11 3.20
CA ALA A 169 3.06 3.53 2.98
C ALA A 169 2.50 4.43 4.11
N ILE A 170 1.48 5.26 3.85
CA ILE A 170 0.96 6.21 4.84
C ILE A 170 0.33 5.52 6.06
N ASP A 171 -0.31 4.35 5.88
CA ASP A 171 -0.89 3.63 7.01
C ASP A 171 0.19 3.12 7.96
N LYS A 172 1.29 2.57 7.44
CA LYS A 172 2.44 2.14 8.23
C LYS A 172 3.07 3.29 9.02
N GLU A 173 3.24 4.45 8.40
CA GLU A 173 3.78 5.65 9.07
C GLU A 173 2.81 6.18 10.15
N PHE A 174 1.50 6.13 9.88
CA PHE A 174 0.48 6.48 10.87
C PHE A 174 0.46 5.51 12.05
N GLN A 175 0.56 4.19 11.82
CA GLN A 175 0.63 3.20 12.90
C GLN A 175 1.87 3.40 13.80
N ALA A 176 2.98 3.91 13.25
CA ALA A 176 4.18 4.25 14.00
C ALA A 176 4.12 5.60 14.74
N SER A 177 3.02 6.36 14.63
CA SER A 177 2.82 7.69 15.23
C SER A 177 2.08 7.65 16.55
N ASP A 178 1.81 8.85 17.12
CA ASP A 178 0.93 9.00 18.30
C ASP A 178 -0.55 8.78 17.99
N GLN A 179 -0.94 8.64 16.71
CA GLN A 179 -2.28 8.34 16.20
C GLN A 179 -3.36 9.30 16.76
N GLN A 180 -3.35 10.52 16.28
CA GLN A 180 -4.40 11.51 16.64
C GLN A 180 -5.71 11.17 15.91
N HIS A 181 -6.79 11.05 16.68
CA HIS A 181 -8.16 10.87 16.21
C HIS A 181 -8.99 12.11 16.58
N TYR A 182 -9.82 12.58 15.65
CA TYR A 182 -10.72 13.72 15.90
C TYR A 182 -12.04 13.24 16.51
N LEU A 183 -12.19 13.40 17.82
CA LEU A 183 -13.34 12.93 18.58
C LEU A 183 -14.41 14.01 18.68
N LEU A 184 -15.62 13.71 18.20
CA LEU A 184 -16.79 14.60 18.30
C LEU A 184 -17.45 14.51 19.68
N LYS A 185 -17.62 15.63 20.35
CA LYS A 185 -18.33 15.68 21.63
C LYS A 185 -19.84 15.79 21.41
N CYS A 186 -20.59 14.84 21.93
CA CYS A 186 -22.05 14.86 21.85
C CYS A 186 -22.62 16.05 22.66
N PRO A 187 -23.42 16.96 22.06
CA PRO A 187 -24.02 18.10 22.79
C PRO A 187 -25.09 17.66 23.80
N HIS A 188 -25.63 16.45 23.67
CA HIS A 188 -26.74 15.96 24.50
C HIS A 188 -26.29 15.18 25.75
N CYS A 189 -25.24 14.37 25.63
CA CYS A 189 -24.79 13.51 26.74
C CYS A 189 -23.31 13.68 27.11
N GLY A 190 -22.58 14.56 26.42
CA GLY A 190 -21.17 14.85 26.68
C GLY A 190 -20.18 13.77 26.25
N GLN A 191 -20.65 12.64 25.69
CA GLN A 191 -19.80 11.54 25.24
C GLN A 191 -18.94 11.96 24.05
N TYR A 192 -17.65 11.59 24.06
CA TYR A 192 -16.76 11.70 22.88
C TYR A 192 -16.93 10.48 21.99
N ASN A 193 -16.99 10.71 20.67
CA ASN A 193 -17.25 9.70 19.66
C ASN A 193 -16.13 9.68 18.62
N ASP A 194 -15.47 8.55 18.43
CA ASP A 194 -14.74 8.28 17.20
C ASP A 194 -15.73 7.72 16.17
N VAL A 195 -16.06 8.54 15.19
CA VAL A 195 -17.07 8.17 14.20
C VAL A 195 -16.54 7.14 13.17
N ASN A 196 -15.22 7.04 13.00
CA ASN A 196 -14.64 5.99 12.17
C ASN A 196 -14.72 4.61 12.84
N GLU A 197 -14.46 4.54 14.14
CA GLU A 197 -14.57 3.28 14.90
C GLU A 197 -16.02 2.79 14.98
N THR A 198 -16.98 3.71 14.99
CA THR A 198 -18.41 3.36 15.08
C THR A 198 -19.12 3.27 13.73
N PHE A 199 -18.40 3.44 12.62
CA PHE A 199 -18.96 3.26 11.29
C PHE A 199 -19.23 1.76 11.00
N PRO A 200 -20.36 1.37 10.36
CA PRO A 200 -21.44 2.23 9.81
C PRO A 200 -22.52 2.65 10.82
N ASP A 201 -22.49 2.16 12.06
CA ASP A 201 -23.55 2.32 13.05
C ASP A 201 -23.73 3.79 13.53
N CYS A 202 -22.72 4.64 13.31
CA CYS A 202 -22.84 6.08 13.54
C CYS A 202 -23.79 6.78 12.55
N LEU A 203 -24.17 6.15 11.43
CA LEU A 203 -25.12 6.68 10.46
C LEU A 203 -26.50 6.12 10.75
N VAL A 204 -27.41 6.97 11.27
CA VAL A 204 -28.76 6.57 11.68
C VAL A 204 -29.81 7.18 10.76
N GLU A 205 -30.60 6.34 10.12
CA GLU A 205 -31.79 6.75 9.34
C GLU A 205 -32.96 7.00 10.29
N ARG A 206 -33.45 8.25 10.34
CA ARG A 206 -34.65 8.63 11.10
C ARG A 206 -35.91 8.50 10.24
N ALA A 207 -35.78 8.77 8.94
CA ALA A 207 -36.84 8.64 7.94
C ALA A 207 -36.19 8.43 6.56
N LYS A 208 -37.02 8.24 5.53
CA LYS A 208 -36.55 8.18 4.14
C LYS A 208 -35.79 9.47 3.80
N ASP A 209 -34.53 9.30 3.35
CA ASP A 209 -33.57 10.36 3.01
C ASP A 209 -33.21 11.32 4.17
N ASP A 210 -33.53 10.98 5.42
CA ASP A 210 -33.10 11.69 6.63
C ASP A 210 -32.13 10.83 7.42
N VAL A 211 -30.83 11.06 7.24
CA VAL A 211 -29.74 10.35 7.90
C VAL A 211 -28.92 11.33 8.72
N ILE A 212 -28.66 10.98 9.98
CA ILE A 212 -27.83 11.77 10.88
C ILE A 212 -26.53 11.04 11.22
N LEU A 213 -25.50 11.82 11.56
CA LEU A 213 -24.33 11.33 12.25
C LEU A 213 -24.64 11.30 13.76
N ALA A 214 -24.77 10.10 14.32
CA ALA A 214 -25.32 9.89 15.65
C ALA A 214 -24.28 9.51 16.70
N CYS A 215 -24.49 9.99 17.91
CA CYS A 215 -23.73 9.54 19.08
C CYS A 215 -23.95 8.04 19.35
N PHE A 216 -22.88 7.27 19.56
CA PHE A 216 -23.00 5.84 19.81
C PHE A 216 -23.75 5.52 21.13
N LYS A 217 -23.68 6.44 22.13
CA LYS A 217 -24.31 6.23 23.43
C LYS A 217 -25.80 6.61 23.46
N CYS A 218 -26.14 7.84 23.06
CA CYS A 218 -27.53 8.34 23.20
C CYS A 218 -28.31 8.37 21.86
N ARG A 219 -27.67 8.01 20.75
CA ARG A 219 -28.24 7.95 19.38
C ARG A 219 -28.76 9.30 18.85
N LYS A 220 -28.48 10.40 19.52
CA LYS A 220 -28.81 11.75 19.06
C LYS A 220 -27.74 12.29 18.15
N GLU A 221 -28.10 13.26 17.33
CA GLU A 221 -27.23 13.89 16.33
C GLU A 221 -25.99 14.55 16.94
N LEU A 222 -24.85 14.37 16.30
CA LEU A 222 -23.57 14.98 16.64
C LEU A 222 -23.37 16.29 15.88
N ASP A 223 -22.74 17.24 16.53
CA ASP A 223 -22.24 18.46 15.91
C ASP A 223 -20.81 18.21 15.37
N LYS A 224 -20.64 18.31 14.05
CA LYS A 224 -19.35 18.09 13.38
C LYS A 224 -18.30 19.16 13.75
N SER A 225 -18.71 20.34 14.18
CA SER A 225 -17.82 21.44 14.60
C SER A 225 -17.26 21.25 16.02
N ASN A 226 -17.94 20.45 16.84
CA ASN A 226 -17.62 20.28 18.27
C ASN A 226 -16.74 19.04 18.49
N GLY A 227 -15.50 19.11 18.06
CA GLY A 227 -14.54 18.02 18.22
C GLY A 227 -13.17 18.47 18.73
N LYS A 228 -12.35 17.48 19.08
CA LYS A 228 -10.95 17.68 19.44
C LYS A 228 -10.08 16.53 19.01
N TRP A 229 -8.82 16.79 18.71
CA TRP A 229 -7.82 15.75 18.47
C TRP A 229 -7.37 15.13 19.78
N VAL A 230 -7.27 13.81 19.79
CA VAL A 230 -6.82 13.00 20.93
C VAL A 230 -5.87 11.94 20.45
N ALA A 231 -4.67 11.91 21.02
CA ALA A 231 -3.68 10.88 20.72
C ALA A 231 -4.08 9.55 21.35
N LYS A 232 -4.04 8.47 20.56
CA LYS A 232 -4.20 7.10 21.06
C LYS A 232 -2.97 6.65 21.83
N TYR A 233 -1.79 7.07 21.39
CA TYR A 233 -0.49 6.77 22.01
C TYR A 233 0.26 8.05 22.40
N PRO A 234 -0.18 8.78 23.43
CA PRO A 234 0.38 10.10 23.79
C PRO A 234 1.83 10.03 24.31
N SER A 235 2.35 8.86 24.62
CA SER A 235 3.75 8.64 24.98
C SER A 235 4.69 8.65 23.78
N ASN A 236 4.20 8.36 22.59
CA ASN A 236 4.99 8.49 21.36
C ASN A 236 5.15 9.97 21.01
N LYS A 237 6.40 10.45 21.05
CA LYS A 237 6.76 11.83 20.75
C LYS A 237 7.57 12.00 19.48
N ASP A 238 7.86 10.90 18.79
CA ASP A 238 8.75 10.91 17.63
C ASP A 238 8.01 11.27 16.34
N VAL A 239 6.74 10.87 16.24
CA VAL A 239 5.91 11.07 15.04
C VAL A 239 4.51 11.49 15.44
N ARG A 240 4.03 12.60 14.86
CA ARG A 240 2.67 13.11 15.00
C ARG A 240 1.82 12.63 13.83
N GLY A 241 0.80 11.79 14.09
CA GLY A 241 -0.08 11.26 13.06
C GLY A 241 -1.52 11.75 13.20
N TYR A 242 -2.12 12.21 12.12
CA TYR A 242 -3.51 12.65 12.05
C TYR A 242 -4.30 11.77 11.09
N GLN A 243 -5.46 11.27 11.52
CA GLN A 243 -6.37 10.56 10.64
C GLN A 243 -7.60 11.40 10.29
N TYR A 244 -7.95 11.46 9.00
CA TYR A 244 -9.06 12.27 8.49
C TYR A 244 -10.13 11.42 7.82
N THR A 245 -11.41 11.81 7.98
CA THR A 245 -12.58 11.17 7.37
C THR A 245 -13.56 12.19 6.82
N GLN A 246 -14.31 11.83 5.78
CA GLN A 246 -15.40 12.69 5.28
C GLN A 246 -16.63 12.73 6.21
N LEU A 247 -16.72 11.83 7.20
CA LEU A 247 -17.85 11.81 8.13
C LEU A 247 -18.09 13.16 8.83
N TRP A 248 -17.03 13.93 9.06
CA TRP A 248 -17.12 15.28 9.63
C TRP A 248 -16.77 16.40 8.64
N ALA A 249 -16.57 16.10 7.36
CA ALA A 249 -16.38 17.14 6.36
C ALA A 249 -17.65 18.00 6.17
N LYS A 250 -17.44 19.32 5.94
CA LYS A 250 -18.51 20.32 5.88
C LYS A 250 -19.53 20.03 4.76
N ASN A 251 -19.02 19.72 3.58
CA ASN A 251 -19.80 19.68 2.34
C ASN A 251 -20.29 18.27 1.98
N VAL A 252 -20.18 17.30 2.90
CA VAL A 252 -20.63 15.92 2.70
C VAL A 252 -21.68 15.58 3.75
N THR A 253 -22.84 15.15 3.30
CA THR A 253 -23.94 14.79 4.19
C THR A 253 -23.87 13.34 4.63
N PRO A 254 -24.38 12.99 5.82
CA PRO A 254 -24.45 11.58 6.26
C PRO A 254 -25.22 10.68 5.28
N LEU A 255 -26.25 11.22 4.60
CA LEU A 255 -27.03 10.50 3.58
C LEU A 255 -26.17 10.14 2.35
N GLU A 256 -25.34 11.06 1.87
CA GLU A 256 -24.44 10.81 0.73
C GLU A 256 -23.46 9.70 1.07
N ILE A 257 -22.82 9.73 2.24
CA ILE A 257 -21.89 8.70 2.70
C ILE A 257 -22.60 7.34 2.80
N LEU A 258 -23.82 7.29 3.35
CA LEU A 258 -24.57 6.05 3.48
C LEU A 258 -24.97 5.47 2.11
N LYS A 259 -25.38 6.32 1.18
CA LYS A 259 -25.67 5.90 -0.21
C LYS A 259 -24.44 5.36 -0.92
N GLU A 260 -23.30 6.04 -0.79
CA GLU A 260 -22.02 5.60 -1.35
C GLU A 260 -21.57 4.26 -0.76
N TYR A 261 -21.62 4.12 0.58
CA TYR A 261 -21.31 2.87 1.25
C TYR A 261 -22.16 1.70 0.77
N ARG A 262 -23.50 1.89 0.68
CA ARG A 262 -24.43 0.85 0.20
C ARG A 262 -24.13 0.46 -1.25
N LYS A 263 -23.85 1.43 -2.11
CA LYS A 263 -23.44 1.21 -3.49
C LYS A 263 -22.12 0.43 -3.56
N ALA A 264 -21.09 0.89 -2.85
CA ALA A 264 -19.78 0.24 -2.82
C ALA A 264 -19.88 -1.21 -2.31
N LYS A 265 -20.73 -1.45 -1.30
CA LYS A 265 -21.00 -2.80 -0.76
C LYS A 265 -21.68 -3.70 -1.78
N ALA A 266 -22.68 -3.20 -2.50
CA ALA A 266 -23.40 -3.94 -3.54
C ALA A 266 -22.51 -4.26 -4.74
N GLU A 267 -21.58 -3.37 -5.09
CA GLU A 267 -20.65 -3.53 -6.23
C GLU A 267 -19.34 -4.26 -5.84
N GLY A 268 -19.14 -4.63 -4.58
CA GLY A 268 -17.87 -5.25 -4.11
C GLY A 268 -16.67 -4.31 -4.13
N LYS A 269 -16.87 -2.98 -4.09
CA LYS A 269 -15.85 -1.94 -4.17
C LYS A 269 -15.59 -1.23 -2.83
N LEU A 270 -15.72 -1.95 -1.72
CA LEU A 270 -15.55 -1.38 -0.38
C LEU A 270 -14.18 -0.78 -0.14
N GLN A 271 -13.12 -1.30 -0.77
CA GLN A 271 -11.76 -0.77 -0.63
C GLN A 271 -11.70 0.71 -0.99
N ASN A 272 -12.22 1.10 -2.16
CA ASN A 272 -12.22 2.50 -2.58
C ASN A 272 -13.00 3.40 -1.62
N PHE A 273 -14.16 2.92 -1.14
CA PHE A 273 -14.96 3.66 -0.17
C PHE A 273 -14.19 3.90 1.14
N TYR A 274 -13.61 2.84 1.73
CA TYR A 274 -12.85 2.97 2.97
C TYR A 274 -11.63 3.87 2.79
N ASN A 275 -10.89 3.72 1.71
CA ASN A 275 -9.66 4.47 1.45
C ASN A 275 -9.94 5.96 1.17
N LEU A 276 -10.90 6.27 0.29
CA LEU A 276 -11.13 7.61 -0.23
C LEU A 276 -12.14 8.42 0.60
N THR A 277 -13.15 7.76 1.20
CA THR A 277 -14.21 8.43 1.96
C THR A 277 -13.94 8.42 3.46
N LEU A 278 -13.48 7.29 4.01
CA LEU A 278 -13.19 7.18 5.43
C LEU A 278 -11.71 7.45 5.79
N GLY A 279 -10.80 7.47 4.82
CA GLY A 279 -9.36 7.58 5.06
C GLY A 279 -8.80 6.40 5.84
N LEU A 280 -9.41 5.23 5.69
CA LEU A 280 -9.03 3.98 6.33
C LEU A 280 -8.39 3.04 5.32
N ALA A 281 -7.24 2.46 5.68
CA ALA A 281 -6.67 1.38 4.91
C ALA A 281 -7.58 0.15 4.97
N TYR A 282 -7.93 -0.41 3.82
CA TYR A 282 -8.84 -1.54 3.74
C TYR A 282 -8.39 -2.52 2.67
N VAL A 283 -8.49 -3.79 3.00
CA VAL A 283 -8.30 -4.90 2.08
C VAL A 283 -9.35 -5.96 2.37
N SER A 284 -9.94 -6.54 1.35
CA SER A 284 -10.85 -7.66 1.56
C SER A 284 -10.07 -8.92 1.91
N ALA A 285 -10.69 -9.84 2.66
CA ALA A 285 -10.10 -11.14 2.98
C ALA A 285 -9.80 -11.97 1.70
N LYS A 286 -10.44 -11.65 0.58
CA LYS A 286 -10.20 -12.27 -0.73
C LYS A 286 -8.92 -11.76 -1.41
N ASP A 287 -8.41 -10.61 -0.98
CA ASP A 287 -7.30 -9.91 -1.63
C ASP A 287 -6.01 -9.92 -0.78
N ARG A 288 -6.07 -10.40 0.47
CA ARG A 288 -4.92 -10.57 1.37
C ARG A 288 -5.19 -11.65 2.41
N LEU A 289 -4.24 -12.54 2.61
CA LEU A 289 -4.28 -13.55 3.68
C LEU A 289 -3.78 -12.95 5.01
N THR A 290 -4.38 -13.34 6.13
CA THR A 290 -3.79 -13.07 7.44
C THR A 290 -2.84 -14.18 7.86
N VAL A 291 -1.89 -13.87 8.74
CA VAL A 291 -0.96 -14.87 9.29
C VAL A 291 -1.73 -16.00 9.99
N GLU A 292 -2.75 -15.63 10.77
CA GLU A 292 -3.60 -16.57 11.51
C GLU A 292 -4.37 -17.52 10.58
N GLN A 293 -4.91 -17.00 9.45
CA GLN A 293 -5.59 -17.84 8.44
C GLN A 293 -4.63 -18.88 7.88
N VAL A 294 -3.41 -18.48 7.50
CA VAL A 294 -2.43 -19.43 6.94
C VAL A 294 -1.95 -20.42 8.01
N LEU A 295 -1.69 -19.97 9.23
CA LEU A 295 -1.26 -20.84 10.32
C LEU A 295 -2.36 -21.82 10.79
N SER A 296 -3.63 -21.49 10.57
CA SER A 296 -4.74 -22.41 10.85
C SER A 296 -4.79 -23.62 9.92
N LEU A 297 -4.03 -23.61 8.82
CA LEU A 297 -3.91 -24.73 7.87
C LEU A 297 -2.84 -25.75 8.27
N ARG A 298 -2.15 -25.55 9.40
CA ARG A 298 -1.21 -26.54 9.95
C ARG A 298 -1.95 -27.72 10.52
N ASP A 299 -1.41 -28.91 10.31
CA ASP A 299 -1.96 -30.17 10.78
C ASP A 299 -0.88 -30.97 11.52
N GLU A 300 -1.22 -31.44 12.74
CA GLU A 300 -0.35 -32.30 13.55
C GLU A 300 -0.13 -33.69 12.89
N GLU A 301 -1.06 -34.12 12.06
CA GLU A 301 -0.97 -35.35 11.27
C GLU A 301 -0.20 -35.16 9.95
N PHE A 302 0.46 -34.02 9.74
CA PHE A 302 1.30 -33.81 8.56
C PHE A 302 2.40 -34.87 8.51
N PRO A 303 2.53 -35.62 7.40
CA PRO A 303 3.38 -36.82 7.38
C PRO A 303 4.87 -36.48 7.49
N GLU A 304 5.54 -37.08 8.49
CA GLU A 304 6.99 -36.93 8.70
C GLU A 304 7.81 -37.42 7.47
N ASN A 305 7.31 -38.44 6.80
CA ASN A 305 7.96 -39.02 5.58
C ASN A 305 7.46 -38.37 4.27
N PHE A 306 7.12 -37.07 4.28
CA PHE A 306 6.52 -36.32 3.17
C PHE A 306 7.15 -36.60 1.80
N PHE A 307 8.49 -36.63 1.70
CA PHE A 307 9.19 -36.88 0.43
C PHE A 307 9.06 -38.32 -0.07
N GLN A 308 8.74 -39.27 0.80
CA GLN A 308 8.66 -40.69 0.50
C GLN A 308 7.24 -41.19 0.21
N ILE A 309 6.23 -40.35 0.44
CA ILE A 309 4.84 -40.70 0.12
C ILE A 309 4.68 -40.83 -1.38
N ASP A 310 3.94 -41.84 -1.84
CA ASP A 310 3.60 -42.06 -3.24
C ASP A 310 2.89 -40.83 -3.85
N GLY A 311 3.14 -40.61 -5.13
CA GLY A 311 2.53 -39.53 -5.92
C GLY A 311 3.54 -38.48 -6.39
N ASN A 312 3.08 -37.66 -7.34
CA ASN A 312 3.91 -36.63 -7.94
C ASN A 312 4.24 -35.51 -6.94
N LEU A 313 5.53 -35.16 -6.87
CA LEU A 313 6.05 -34.07 -6.06
C LEU A 313 6.41 -32.90 -6.98
N TYR A 314 5.83 -31.72 -6.67
CA TYR A 314 6.05 -30.48 -7.40
C TYR A 314 6.86 -29.52 -6.54
N MET A 315 7.78 -28.78 -7.16
CA MET A 315 8.70 -27.88 -6.50
C MET A 315 8.63 -26.50 -7.13
N GLY A 316 8.52 -25.48 -6.30
CA GLY A 316 8.64 -24.08 -6.72
C GLY A 316 9.79 -23.40 -5.98
N ILE A 317 10.58 -22.60 -6.69
CA ILE A 317 11.77 -21.94 -6.13
C ILE A 317 11.72 -20.45 -6.46
N ASP A 318 11.81 -19.62 -5.41
CA ASP A 318 12.06 -18.18 -5.53
C ASP A 318 13.53 -17.89 -5.18
N GLN A 319 14.23 -17.16 -6.07
CA GLN A 319 15.64 -16.83 -5.88
C GLN A 319 15.80 -15.46 -5.23
N GLY A 320 16.53 -15.44 -4.13
CA GLY A 320 16.96 -14.24 -3.45
C GLY A 320 18.41 -14.39 -2.99
N LYS A 321 18.73 -13.85 -1.82
CA LYS A 321 19.98 -14.15 -1.12
C LYS A 321 20.05 -15.62 -0.76
N ASP A 322 18.93 -16.15 -0.30
CA ASP A 322 18.69 -17.57 -0.02
C ASP A 322 17.61 -18.08 -0.99
N LEU A 323 17.55 -19.40 -1.20
CA LEU A 323 16.56 -20.03 -2.06
C LEU A 323 15.35 -20.45 -1.23
N HIS A 324 14.22 -19.80 -1.45
CA HIS A 324 12.96 -20.18 -0.82
C HIS A 324 12.26 -21.21 -1.69
N ILE A 325 11.93 -22.35 -1.10
CA ILE A 325 11.42 -23.53 -1.81
C ILE A 325 10.08 -23.91 -1.21
N VAL A 326 9.11 -24.20 -2.06
CA VAL A 326 7.86 -24.82 -1.65
C VAL A 326 7.66 -26.11 -2.42
N PHE A 327 7.46 -27.20 -1.69
CA PHE A 327 7.07 -28.48 -2.25
C PHE A 327 5.57 -28.68 -2.11
N LYS A 328 4.93 -29.19 -3.16
CA LYS A 328 3.50 -29.52 -3.16
C LYS A 328 3.25 -30.97 -3.61
N LYS A 329 2.32 -31.63 -2.92
CA LYS A 329 1.87 -32.98 -3.28
C LYS A 329 0.36 -33.11 -3.05
N ARG A 330 -0.38 -33.64 -4.01
CA ARG A 330 -1.81 -33.95 -3.82
C ARG A 330 -1.97 -35.21 -3.00
N CYS A 331 -2.74 -35.13 -1.91
CA CYS A 331 -3.04 -36.27 -1.05
C CYS A 331 -4.47 -36.17 -0.54
N LYS A 332 -5.30 -37.18 -0.78
CA LYS A 332 -6.70 -37.27 -0.26
C LYS A 332 -7.54 -36.02 -0.47
N GLY A 333 -7.43 -35.39 -1.63
CA GLY A 333 -8.20 -34.16 -1.99
C GLY A 333 -7.63 -32.86 -1.44
N LYS A 334 -6.54 -32.89 -0.65
CA LYS A 334 -5.80 -31.72 -0.15
C LYS A 334 -4.44 -31.61 -0.81
N ILE A 335 -3.77 -30.48 -0.63
CA ILE A 335 -2.43 -30.20 -1.12
C ILE A 335 -1.50 -30.07 0.08
N LEU A 336 -0.72 -31.13 0.35
CA LEU A 336 0.37 -31.07 1.31
C LEU A 336 1.41 -30.07 0.79
N THR A 337 1.72 -29.06 1.57
CA THR A 337 2.64 -27.96 1.21
C THR A 337 3.75 -27.88 2.24
N TYR A 338 5.00 -28.04 1.79
CA TYR A 338 6.18 -28.10 2.65
C TYR A 338 7.18 -27.01 2.27
N PRO A 339 7.27 -25.90 3.04
CA PRO A 339 8.24 -24.83 2.79
C PRO A 339 9.63 -25.17 3.36
N VAL A 340 10.69 -24.85 2.60
CA VAL A 340 12.10 -25.06 2.97
C VAL A 340 12.93 -23.86 2.47
N VAL A 341 14.00 -23.51 3.17
CA VAL A 341 15.01 -22.57 2.70
C VAL A 341 16.35 -23.25 2.54
N GLU A 342 17.07 -22.96 1.46
CA GLU A 342 18.42 -23.43 1.18
C GLU A 342 19.32 -22.27 0.78
N VAL A 343 20.60 -22.37 1.07
CA VAL A 343 21.56 -21.27 0.80
C VAL A 343 22.25 -21.39 -0.55
N ASP A 344 22.30 -22.60 -1.16
CA ASP A 344 23.02 -22.84 -2.41
C ASP A 344 22.21 -23.76 -3.33
N PHE A 345 22.37 -23.57 -4.64
CA PHE A 345 21.83 -24.43 -5.70
C PHE A 345 22.30 -25.90 -5.61
N LYS A 346 23.46 -26.16 -5.03
CA LYS A 346 23.97 -27.55 -4.84
C LYS A 346 23.12 -28.34 -3.84
N GLU A 347 22.51 -27.64 -2.86
CA GLU A 347 21.64 -28.28 -1.89
C GLU A 347 20.32 -28.77 -2.50
N LEU A 348 19.95 -28.24 -3.68
CA LEU A 348 18.73 -28.63 -4.40
C LEU A 348 18.82 -30.06 -4.94
N ASP A 349 20.03 -30.56 -5.26
CA ASP A 349 20.24 -31.88 -5.89
C ASP A 349 19.70 -33.03 -5.02
N LYS A 350 19.71 -32.87 -3.69
CA LYS A 350 19.19 -33.90 -2.77
C LYS A 350 17.67 -34.12 -2.90
N TYR A 351 16.92 -33.13 -3.39
CA TYR A 351 15.49 -33.22 -3.58
C TYR A 351 15.10 -33.75 -4.97
N MET A 352 15.97 -33.54 -5.98
CA MET A 352 15.59 -33.76 -7.38
C MET A 352 15.26 -35.24 -7.72
N LYS A 353 15.73 -36.18 -6.91
CA LYS A 353 15.35 -37.62 -7.04
C LYS A 353 13.88 -37.89 -6.71
N TYR A 354 13.21 -36.97 -6.03
CA TYR A 354 11.78 -37.05 -5.65
C TYR A 354 10.88 -36.18 -6.50
N VAL A 355 11.45 -35.17 -7.18
CA VAL A 355 10.68 -34.10 -7.85
C VAL A 355 10.25 -34.57 -9.24
N THR A 356 8.95 -34.49 -9.49
CA THR A 356 8.35 -34.77 -10.80
C THR A 356 8.48 -33.57 -11.74
N ARG A 357 8.28 -32.35 -11.23
CA ARG A 357 8.44 -31.09 -11.96
C ARG A 357 8.80 -29.98 -11.01
N CYS A 358 9.67 -29.09 -11.47
CA CYS A 358 10.11 -27.90 -10.75
C CYS A 358 9.92 -26.65 -11.62
N VAL A 359 9.45 -25.56 -11.02
CA VAL A 359 9.43 -24.23 -11.62
C VAL A 359 10.25 -23.29 -10.75
N ILE A 360 11.20 -22.59 -11.35
CA ILE A 360 12.07 -21.62 -10.68
C ILE A 360 11.97 -20.26 -11.35
N ASP A 361 11.99 -19.17 -10.56
CA ASP A 361 12.14 -17.83 -11.12
C ASP A 361 13.38 -17.76 -12.01
N ALA A 362 13.25 -17.17 -13.19
CA ALA A 362 14.38 -16.94 -14.08
C ALA A 362 15.28 -15.77 -13.64
N LEU A 363 14.78 -14.90 -12.75
CA LEU A 363 15.42 -13.68 -12.30
C LEU A 363 15.62 -13.68 -10.78
N PRO A 364 16.60 -12.95 -10.20
CA PRO A 364 17.62 -12.14 -10.88
C PRO A 364 18.83 -12.97 -11.36
N GLU A 365 19.11 -14.16 -10.80
CA GLU A 365 20.32 -14.98 -11.05
C GLU A 365 20.10 -15.95 -12.23
N THR A 366 19.83 -15.40 -13.42
CA THR A 366 19.49 -16.17 -14.63
C THR A 366 20.52 -17.26 -14.96
N ARG A 367 21.82 -17.02 -14.70
CA ARG A 367 22.88 -17.97 -15.01
C ARG A 367 22.78 -19.24 -14.19
N ASN A 368 22.58 -19.12 -12.88
CA ASN A 368 22.47 -20.25 -11.96
C ASN A 368 21.18 -21.02 -12.20
N ALA A 369 20.06 -20.32 -12.42
CA ALA A 369 18.79 -20.95 -12.75
C ALA A 369 18.84 -21.73 -14.07
N LYS A 370 19.47 -21.20 -15.13
CA LYS A 370 19.69 -21.92 -16.39
C LYS A 370 20.55 -23.14 -16.21
N ALA A 371 21.69 -23.05 -15.53
CA ALA A 371 22.57 -24.16 -15.27
C ALA A 371 21.85 -25.26 -14.47
N PHE A 372 20.97 -24.91 -13.56
CA PHE A 372 20.13 -25.85 -12.82
C PHE A 372 19.10 -26.53 -13.74
N ALA A 373 18.40 -25.77 -14.60
CA ALA A 373 17.43 -26.29 -15.55
C ALA A 373 18.09 -27.21 -16.59
N GLU A 374 19.27 -26.83 -17.10
CA GLU A 374 20.05 -27.67 -18.04
C GLU A 374 20.49 -29.01 -17.40
N ARG A 375 20.89 -28.98 -16.12
CA ARG A 375 21.30 -30.19 -15.38
C ARG A 375 20.14 -31.17 -15.13
N PHE A 376 18.92 -30.64 -14.98
CA PHE A 376 17.70 -31.41 -14.76
C PHE A 376 16.67 -31.16 -15.87
N ALA A 377 17.14 -31.25 -17.13
CA ALA A 377 16.31 -31.04 -18.31
C ALA A 377 15.05 -31.95 -18.31
N GLY A 378 13.93 -31.38 -18.67
CA GLY A 378 12.63 -32.06 -18.65
C GLY A 378 11.93 -32.10 -17.28
N ILE A 379 12.62 -31.68 -16.20
CA ILE A 379 12.05 -31.60 -14.85
C ILE A 379 11.98 -30.14 -14.40
N VAL A 380 13.02 -29.33 -14.64
CA VAL A 380 13.14 -27.96 -14.17
C VAL A 380 12.84 -26.96 -15.30
N TYR A 381 11.93 -26.04 -15.05
CA TYR A 381 11.50 -24.98 -15.98
C TYR A 381 11.73 -23.61 -15.37
N LEU A 382 12.23 -22.68 -16.19
CA LEU A 382 12.42 -21.29 -15.85
C LEU A 382 11.10 -20.53 -16.01
N ASN A 383 10.68 -19.79 -15.01
CA ASN A 383 9.50 -18.96 -15.08
C ASN A 383 9.81 -17.54 -15.55
N TYR A 384 9.00 -17.04 -16.48
CA TYR A 384 8.97 -15.64 -16.88
C TYR A 384 7.53 -15.12 -16.83
N TYR A 385 7.25 -14.21 -15.91
CA TYR A 385 5.96 -13.53 -15.85
C TYR A 385 5.69 -12.69 -17.09
N ASN A 386 4.50 -12.82 -17.65
CA ASN A 386 4.02 -12.05 -18.80
C ASN A 386 2.62 -11.48 -18.50
N GLU A 387 2.56 -10.23 -18.06
CA GLU A 387 1.33 -9.54 -17.67
C GLU A 387 0.30 -9.38 -18.83
N HIS A 388 0.73 -9.53 -20.08
CA HIS A 388 -0.13 -9.41 -21.26
C HIS A 388 -0.68 -10.75 -21.76
N GLN A 389 -0.26 -11.86 -21.18
CA GLN A 389 -0.77 -13.18 -21.54
C GLN A 389 -2.19 -13.35 -21.01
N LYS A 390 -3.11 -13.75 -21.89
CA LYS A 390 -4.53 -13.96 -21.56
C LYS A 390 -4.91 -15.45 -21.45
N ASP A 391 -4.04 -16.33 -21.90
CA ASP A 391 -4.28 -17.78 -21.93
C ASP A 391 -3.57 -18.47 -20.76
N SER A 392 -3.91 -19.74 -20.55
CA SER A 392 -3.26 -20.64 -19.60
C SER A 392 -1.73 -20.71 -19.79
N TYR A 393 -1.04 -21.38 -18.88
CA TYR A 393 0.41 -21.54 -18.88
C TYR A 393 0.96 -22.01 -20.23
N LYS A 394 1.99 -21.33 -20.75
CA LYS A 394 2.70 -21.70 -21.99
C LYS A 394 3.99 -22.36 -21.64
N TRP A 395 4.06 -23.67 -21.86
CA TRP A 395 5.24 -24.50 -21.67
C TRP A 395 6.05 -24.62 -22.97
N ASP A 396 7.36 -24.42 -22.87
CA ASP A 396 8.33 -24.64 -23.94
C ASP A 396 9.36 -25.64 -23.44
N ASP A 397 9.15 -26.90 -23.82
CA ASP A 397 10.01 -28.03 -23.38
C ASP A 397 11.41 -27.95 -23.97
N GLU A 398 11.57 -27.36 -25.17
CA GLU A 398 12.89 -27.24 -25.81
C GLU A 398 13.77 -26.22 -25.08
N ARG A 399 13.17 -25.13 -24.63
CA ARG A 399 13.85 -24.05 -23.90
C ARG A 399 13.77 -24.20 -22.38
N MET A 400 13.00 -25.16 -21.91
CA MET A 400 12.72 -25.36 -20.47
C MET A 400 12.16 -24.09 -19.82
N ILE A 401 11.15 -23.49 -20.45
CA ILE A 401 10.55 -22.24 -20.01
C ILE A 401 9.04 -22.45 -19.81
N VAL A 402 8.50 -21.79 -18.79
CA VAL A 402 7.06 -21.57 -18.62
C VAL A 402 6.77 -20.08 -18.55
N GLN A 403 5.72 -19.64 -19.23
CA GLN A 403 5.22 -18.26 -19.19
C GLN A 403 3.76 -18.25 -18.78
N GLU A 404 3.39 -17.30 -17.93
CA GLU A 404 2.01 -17.09 -17.49
C GLU A 404 1.76 -15.63 -17.09
N ASN A 405 0.49 -15.29 -16.89
CA ASN A 405 0.08 -14.04 -16.30
C ASN A 405 0.27 -14.11 -14.78
N ARG A 406 1.13 -13.21 -14.24
CA ARG A 406 1.44 -13.16 -12.81
C ARG A 406 0.19 -13.00 -11.95
N THR A 407 -0.71 -12.10 -12.33
CA THR A 407 -1.91 -11.81 -11.53
C THR A 407 -2.83 -13.04 -11.48
N GLU A 408 -3.06 -13.70 -12.61
CA GLU A 408 -3.93 -14.88 -12.69
C GLU A 408 -3.34 -16.09 -11.94
N SER A 409 -2.05 -16.34 -12.08
CA SER A 409 -1.38 -17.46 -11.38
C SER A 409 -1.36 -17.23 -9.86
N MET A 410 -1.09 -16.00 -9.42
CA MET A 410 -1.13 -15.62 -8.01
C MET A 410 -2.56 -15.71 -7.45
N ASP A 411 -3.59 -15.33 -8.21
CA ASP A 411 -5.00 -15.51 -7.82
C ASP A 411 -5.33 -16.98 -7.60
N ALA A 412 -4.92 -17.86 -8.51
CA ALA A 412 -5.16 -19.30 -8.40
C ALA A 412 -4.52 -19.89 -7.13
N SER A 413 -3.25 -19.56 -6.86
CA SER A 413 -2.57 -20.05 -5.66
C SER A 413 -3.11 -19.44 -4.36
N HIS A 414 -3.56 -18.16 -4.40
CA HIS A 414 -4.22 -17.51 -3.27
C HIS A 414 -5.54 -18.20 -2.90
N CYS A 415 -6.33 -18.55 -3.91
CA CYS A 415 -7.61 -19.23 -3.74
C CYS A 415 -7.45 -20.56 -2.98
N LEU A 416 -6.47 -21.37 -3.36
CA LEU A 416 -6.18 -22.66 -2.69
C LEU A 416 -5.87 -22.50 -1.20
N ILE A 417 -5.12 -21.46 -0.84
CA ILE A 417 -4.81 -21.16 0.57
C ILE A 417 -6.07 -20.64 1.30
N ASN A 418 -6.76 -19.70 0.69
CA ASN A 418 -7.95 -19.06 1.28
C ASN A 418 -9.13 -20.03 1.48
N GLU A 419 -9.29 -21.00 0.58
CA GLU A 419 -10.33 -22.03 0.65
C GLU A 419 -9.95 -23.20 1.57
N GLY A 420 -8.72 -23.19 2.10
CA GLY A 420 -8.25 -24.22 3.03
C GLY A 420 -7.89 -25.55 2.34
N ASP A 421 -7.57 -25.53 1.05
CA ASP A 421 -7.15 -26.73 0.30
C ASP A 421 -5.70 -27.12 0.55
N VAL A 422 -4.92 -26.23 1.19
CA VAL A 422 -3.53 -26.43 1.57
C VAL A 422 -3.44 -27.01 2.99
N VAL A 423 -2.47 -27.89 3.24
CA VAL A 423 -2.11 -28.40 4.57
C VAL A 423 -0.63 -28.15 4.79
N LEU A 424 -0.27 -27.56 5.94
CA LEU A 424 1.10 -27.18 6.31
C LEU A 424 1.62 -27.99 7.51
N PRO A 425 2.95 -28.23 7.61
CA PRO A 425 3.56 -28.83 8.79
C PRO A 425 3.67 -27.81 9.96
N PHE A 426 3.89 -28.31 11.17
CA PHE A 426 4.29 -27.51 12.33
C PHE A 426 5.81 -27.29 12.34
N THR A 427 6.30 -26.36 11.48
CA THR A 427 7.73 -26.00 11.37
C THR A 427 7.91 -24.48 11.43
N ASP A 428 9.12 -24.02 11.76
CA ASP A 428 9.47 -22.59 11.72
C ASP A 428 9.33 -22.01 10.32
N SER A 429 9.71 -22.78 9.29
CA SER A 429 9.54 -22.38 7.89
C SER A 429 8.07 -22.19 7.49
N ALA A 430 7.12 -22.91 8.12
CA ALA A 430 5.70 -22.68 7.89
C ALA A 430 5.21 -21.37 8.54
N ILE A 431 5.83 -20.92 9.63
CA ILE A 431 5.54 -19.60 10.24
C ILE A 431 6.05 -18.48 9.31
N GLU A 432 7.25 -18.61 8.80
CA GLU A 432 7.82 -17.66 7.84
C GLU A 432 7.03 -17.65 6.51
N TYR A 433 6.62 -18.82 6.03
CA TYR A 433 5.71 -18.94 4.88
C TYR A 433 4.41 -18.16 5.08
N ALA A 434 3.79 -18.26 6.27
CA ALA A 434 2.57 -17.51 6.59
C ALA A 434 2.80 -16.00 6.59
N GLN A 435 3.95 -15.53 7.10
CA GLN A 435 4.33 -14.11 7.05
C GLN A 435 4.54 -13.64 5.61
N HIS A 436 5.22 -14.43 4.77
CA HIS A 436 5.43 -14.09 3.36
C HIS A 436 4.13 -14.10 2.56
N CYS A 437 3.16 -14.97 2.87
CA CYS A 437 1.82 -14.92 2.29
C CYS A 437 1.06 -13.65 2.71
N HIS A 438 1.16 -13.24 3.97
CA HIS A 438 0.58 -12.00 4.49
C HIS A 438 1.19 -10.74 3.85
N ASN A 439 2.47 -10.79 3.49
CA ASN A 439 3.22 -9.67 2.91
C ASN A 439 2.90 -9.41 1.43
N THR A 440 1.87 -10.04 0.88
CA THR A 440 1.34 -9.73 -0.45
C THR A 440 -0.13 -9.35 -0.38
N ALA A 441 -0.54 -8.41 -1.19
CA ALA A 441 -1.95 -8.02 -1.29
C ALA A 441 -2.30 -7.66 -2.74
N LYS A 442 -3.58 -7.80 -3.09
CA LYS A 442 -4.11 -7.42 -4.39
C LYS A 442 -4.60 -5.98 -4.34
N LYS A 443 -4.09 -5.13 -5.23
CA LYS A 443 -4.42 -3.70 -5.32
C LYS A 443 -4.97 -3.38 -6.71
N LEU A 444 -5.97 -2.51 -6.78
CA LEU A 444 -6.42 -1.93 -8.04
C LEU A 444 -5.37 -0.91 -8.52
N TYR A 445 -4.83 -1.15 -9.71
CA TYR A 445 -3.92 -0.25 -10.40
C TYR A 445 -4.65 0.44 -11.56
N GLU A 446 -4.54 1.74 -11.65
CA GLU A 446 -5.03 2.53 -12.77
C GLU A 446 -3.83 3.04 -13.59
N ASP A 447 -3.80 2.68 -14.86
CA ASP A 447 -2.77 3.16 -15.78
C ASP A 447 -3.06 4.61 -16.15
N GLU A 448 -2.15 5.51 -15.83
CA GLU A 448 -2.33 6.96 -15.98
C GLU A 448 -2.39 7.43 -17.45
N GLU A 449 -1.79 6.67 -18.38
CA GLU A 449 -1.77 7.05 -19.80
C GLU A 449 -3.03 6.58 -20.52
N THR A 450 -3.49 5.38 -20.19
CA THR A 450 -4.64 4.75 -20.86
C THR A 450 -5.94 4.83 -20.07
N GLY A 451 -5.88 5.16 -18.78
CA GLY A 451 -7.02 5.10 -17.85
C GLY A 451 -7.51 3.66 -17.59
N SER A 452 -6.78 2.65 -18.06
CA SER A 452 -7.16 1.25 -17.85
C SER A 452 -6.95 0.82 -16.41
N LYS A 453 -7.94 0.10 -15.85
CA LYS A 453 -7.90 -0.39 -14.47
C LYS A 453 -7.65 -1.90 -14.48
N ARG A 454 -6.67 -2.34 -13.70
CA ARG A 454 -6.39 -3.77 -13.49
C ARG A 454 -6.00 -4.03 -12.04
N TYR A 455 -6.29 -5.22 -11.55
CA TYR A 455 -5.74 -5.67 -10.28
C TYR A 455 -4.33 -6.20 -10.46
N VAL A 456 -3.45 -5.90 -9.50
CA VAL A 456 -2.07 -6.40 -9.45
C VAL A 456 -1.72 -6.83 -8.03
N TRP A 457 -0.87 -7.84 -7.90
CA TRP A 457 -0.31 -8.23 -6.62
C TRP A 457 0.88 -7.34 -6.28
N VAL A 458 0.85 -6.75 -5.09
CA VAL A 458 1.89 -5.86 -4.57
C VAL A 458 2.59 -6.47 -3.37
N LYS A 459 3.86 -6.14 -3.24
CA LYS A 459 4.74 -6.55 -2.15
C LYS A 459 4.65 -5.55 -1.01
N LEU A 460 4.39 -6.03 0.21
CA LEU A 460 4.32 -5.23 1.43
C LEU A 460 5.50 -5.49 2.38
N GLY A 461 6.19 -6.62 2.21
CA GLY A 461 7.33 -7.07 2.98
C GLY A 461 8.03 -8.23 2.26
N PRO A 462 8.91 -9.02 2.91
CA PRO A 462 9.46 -10.25 2.33
C PRO A 462 8.34 -11.19 1.86
N ASP A 463 8.40 -11.67 0.62
CA ASP A 463 7.33 -12.45 -0.04
C ASP A 463 7.84 -13.69 -0.80
N HIS A 464 9.06 -14.08 -0.55
CA HIS A 464 9.74 -15.15 -1.29
C HIS A 464 8.99 -16.48 -1.28
N TYR A 465 8.52 -16.96 -0.12
CA TYR A 465 7.73 -18.18 -0.06
C TYR A 465 6.39 -18.05 -0.81
N ARG A 466 5.83 -16.85 -0.89
CA ARG A 466 4.58 -16.63 -1.63
C ARG A 466 4.79 -16.83 -3.13
N HIS A 467 5.94 -16.39 -3.67
CA HIS A 467 6.32 -16.67 -5.05
C HIS A 467 6.72 -18.13 -5.27
N ALA A 468 7.50 -18.71 -4.37
CA ALA A 468 7.83 -20.14 -4.43
C ALA A 468 6.57 -21.03 -4.39
N ASP A 469 5.55 -20.66 -3.60
CA ASP A 469 4.24 -21.31 -3.57
C ASP A 469 3.53 -21.25 -4.92
N ASN A 470 3.54 -20.05 -5.54
CA ASN A 470 2.97 -19.87 -6.87
C ASN A 470 3.68 -20.72 -7.92
N TYR A 471 5.02 -20.76 -7.91
CA TYR A 471 5.80 -21.61 -8.82
C TYR A 471 5.55 -23.09 -8.62
N ALA A 472 5.40 -23.56 -7.38
CA ALA A 472 5.02 -24.94 -7.10
C ALA A 472 3.60 -25.26 -7.61
N ASN A 473 2.71 -24.28 -7.56
CA ASN A 473 1.34 -24.41 -8.08
C ASN A 473 1.33 -24.48 -9.62
N ILE A 474 2.16 -23.66 -10.29
CA ILE A 474 2.37 -23.72 -11.73
C ILE A 474 2.94 -25.10 -12.12
N ALA A 475 3.95 -25.59 -11.40
CA ALA A 475 4.51 -26.91 -11.63
C ALA A 475 3.45 -28.03 -11.53
N MET A 476 2.44 -27.87 -10.67
CA MET A 476 1.35 -28.83 -10.43
C MET A 476 0.23 -28.75 -11.46
N SER A 477 0.09 -27.64 -12.23
CA SER A 477 -1.09 -27.34 -13.05
C SER A 477 -1.31 -28.30 -14.23
N ASP A 478 -0.26 -28.90 -14.81
CA ASP A 478 -0.34 -29.64 -16.07
C ASP A 478 -0.34 -31.17 -15.91
N SER A 479 -0.61 -31.66 -14.70
CA SER A 479 -0.63 -33.10 -14.44
C SER A 479 -1.78 -33.87 -15.15
N ALA A 480 -2.70 -33.16 -15.80
CA ALA A 480 -3.82 -33.77 -16.53
C ALA A 480 -3.48 -34.20 -17.97
N ASN A 481 -2.38 -33.71 -18.56
CA ASN A 481 -2.02 -33.92 -19.98
C ASN A 481 -0.71 -34.67 -20.23
N MET A 482 -0.06 -35.22 -19.20
CA MET A 482 1.11 -36.06 -19.45
C MET A 482 0.69 -37.45 -19.99
N PRO A 483 1.24 -37.89 -21.12
CA PRO A 483 1.16 -39.30 -21.46
C PRO A 483 1.85 -40.09 -20.34
N ARG A 484 1.15 -41.10 -19.79
CA ARG A 484 1.75 -42.07 -18.86
C ARG A 484 2.89 -42.78 -19.59
N GLY A 485 4.09 -42.17 -19.51
CA GLY A 485 5.30 -42.77 -20.04
C GLY A 485 5.58 -44.04 -19.28
N SER A 486 5.62 -45.15 -20.02
CA SER A 486 6.10 -46.46 -19.60
C SER A 486 7.50 -46.29 -19.00
N TYR A 487 7.61 -46.66 -17.74
CA TYR A 487 8.91 -46.85 -17.09
C TYR A 487 9.56 -48.11 -17.70
N PHE A 488 10.77 -47.96 -18.25
CA PHE A 488 11.76 -48.99 -18.39
C PHE A 488 12.88 -48.76 -17.37
#